data_d2972aeaaa24a6ee038bd948e331a6d8
#
_entry.id   d2972aeaaa24a6ee038bd948e331a6d8
#
_cell.length_a   1.000
_cell.length_b   1.000
_cell.length_c   1.000
_cell.angle_alpha   90.00
_cell.angle_beta   90.00
_cell.angle_gamma   90.00
#
_symmetry.space_group_name_H-M   'P 1'
#
loop_
_entity.id
_entity.type
_entity.pdbx_description
1 polymer ?
#
loop_
_entity_poly.entity_id
_entity_poly.type
_entity_poly.pdbx_seq_one_letter_code
_entity_poly.pdbx_strand_id
1 'polypeptide(L)'
;MKKRVLFYLVALVSTVSLQSCVTNYVVSKPATYAKEYKTDAKLASIDTHKMEQDKQQLINSFLAEKAASLANTKNSIKNSEIAKAILHNKTIDNILTEAQTYIGTPYRYGGMTRNGIDCSAFVLSVFGAAAGLSLPRVAASQSQEGERVEKENLQKGDLIFFSHGRRISHVGIVESVDENGEVKFIHAATSKGVMISSLNDSYWGPKYRFGKRIINENGEAINNLAATTPASNGTSF
;
A
#
# COMPACT_ATOMS: atom_id res chain seq x y z
N MET A 1 12.77 39.09 7.95
CA MET A 1 11.36 39.47 7.67
C MET A 1 10.38 38.29 7.57
N LYS A 2 10.83 37.04 7.32
CA LYS A 2 9.92 35.85 7.16
C LYS A 2 9.27 35.35 8.47
N LYS A 3 9.85 35.58 9.64
CA LYS A 3 9.30 35.09 10.93
C LYS A 3 8.16 35.94 11.50
N ARG A 4 8.03 37.19 11.09
CA ARG A 4 6.93 38.08 11.56
C ARG A 4 5.61 37.90 10.83
N VAL A 5 5.65 37.44 9.56
CA VAL A 5 4.45 37.16 8.73
C VAL A 5 3.73 35.90 9.22
N LEU A 6 4.47 34.90 9.72
CA LEU A 6 3.87 33.66 10.23
C LEU A 6 3.08 33.88 11.53
N PHE A 7 3.52 34.83 12.39
CA PHE A 7 2.82 35.15 13.63
C PHE A 7 1.46 35.85 13.40
N TYR A 8 1.36 36.69 12.36
CA TYR A 8 0.10 37.34 12.02
C TYR A 8 -0.91 36.40 11.35
N LEU A 9 -0.45 35.38 10.61
CA LEU A 9 -1.34 34.36 10.04
C LEU A 9 -1.94 33.44 11.10
N VAL A 10 -1.17 33.05 12.13
CA VAL A 10 -1.70 32.25 13.24
C VAL A 10 -2.68 33.04 14.13
N ALA A 11 -2.44 34.34 14.31
CA ALA A 11 -3.36 35.22 15.05
C ALA A 11 -4.69 35.47 14.30
N LEU A 12 -4.69 35.42 12.97
CA LEU A 12 -5.89 35.70 12.15
C LEU A 12 -6.81 34.46 12.05
N VAL A 13 -6.27 33.25 12.19
CA VAL A 13 -7.05 32.00 12.21
C VAL A 13 -7.75 31.77 13.54
N SER A 14 -7.23 32.33 14.66
CA SER A 14 -7.80 32.13 15.99
C SER A 14 -9.02 33.03 16.29
N THR A 15 -9.35 34.02 15.45
CA THR A 15 -10.45 34.97 15.70
C THR A 15 -11.77 34.65 14.98
N VAL A 16 -11.82 33.61 14.13
CA VAL A 16 -13.01 33.27 13.33
C VAL A 16 -13.91 32.21 14.00
N SER A 17 -13.51 31.65 15.15
CA SER A 17 -14.20 30.47 15.72
C SER A 17 -15.23 30.76 16.81
N LEU A 18 -15.67 32.00 17.05
CA LEU A 18 -16.61 32.34 18.11
C LEU A 18 -17.77 33.22 17.61
N GLN A 19 -18.47 32.78 16.55
CA GLN A 19 -19.84 33.25 16.30
C GLN A 19 -20.81 32.09 16.46
N SER A 20 -21.09 31.77 17.72
CA SER A 20 -22.26 31.00 18.11
C SER A 20 -23.49 31.88 17.92
N CYS A 21 -24.36 31.51 16.99
CA CYS A 21 -25.68 32.11 16.85
C CYS A 21 -26.50 31.85 18.11
N VAL A 22 -26.55 32.82 19.00
CA VAL A 22 -27.57 32.86 20.04
C VAL A 22 -28.87 33.34 19.37
N THR A 23 -29.75 32.41 19.05
CA THR A 23 -31.13 32.75 18.70
C THR A 23 -31.82 33.22 19.96
N ASN A 24 -32.11 34.54 20.02
CA ASN A 24 -32.94 35.13 21.05
C ASN A 24 -34.34 34.52 20.99
N TYR A 25 -34.62 33.58 21.85
CA TYR A 25 -35.99 33.14 22.13
C TYR A 25 -36.67 34.26 22.95
N VAL A 26 -37.61 34.96 22.33
CA VAL A 26 -38.53 35.87 23.03
C VAL A 26 -39.45 35.01 23.89
N VAL A 27 -39.18 34.95 25.18
CA VAL A 27 -40.07 34.32 26.15
C VAL A 27 -41.24 35.30 26.30
N SER A 28 -42.35 35.08 25.61
CA SER A 28 -43.61 35.69 25.92
C SER A 28 -44.05 35.27 27.30
N LYS A 29 -44.37 36.27 28.17
CA LYS A 29 -44.84 36.02 29.53
C LYS A 29 -45.99 34.99 29.51
N PRO A 30 -45.92 33.93 30.36
CA PRO A 30 -47.03 32.99 30.45
C PRO A 30 -48.25 33.69 31.02
N ALA A 31 -49.34 33.60 30.27
CA ALA A 31 -50.64 33.92 30.80
C ALA A 31 -50.93 33.08 32.04
N THR A 32 -51.23 33.72 33.15
CA THR A 32 -51.62 33.09 34.42
C THR A 32 -52.91 32.31 34.25
N TYR A 33 -52.80 31.05 33.82
CA TYR A 33 -53.83 30.04 34.06
C TYR A 33 -53.44 29.26 35.31
N ALA A 34 -53.84 29.75 36.46
CA ALA A 34 -53.89 28.97 37.67
C ALA A 34 -55.07 27.97 37.54
N LYS A 35 -54.81 26.88 36.78
CA LYS A 35 -55.66 25.68 36.87
C LYS A 35 -55.03 24.85 37.97
N GLU A 36 -55.71 24.85 39.11
CA GLU A 36 -55.43 23.98 40.23
C GLU A 36 -55.44 22.51 39.76
N TYR A 37 -54.28 21.99 39.42
CA TYR A 37 -54.16 20.54 39.21
C TYR A 37 -54.10 19.93 40.62
N LYS A 38 -55.19 19.29 41.02
CA LYS A 38 -55.11 18.30 42.08
C LYS A 38 -54.10 17.24 41.61
N THR A 39 -52.92 17.31 42.13
CA THR A 39 -51.90 16.28 41.97
C THR A 39 -52.46 15.02 42.63
N ASP A 40 -52.99 14.14 41.80
CA ASP A 40 -53.32 12.79 42.27
C ASP A 40 -52.02 12.21 42.86
N ALA A 41 -52.06 11.88 44.16
CA ALA A 41 -50.97 11.31 44.95
C ALA A 41 -50.47 9.96 44.40
N LYS A 42 -50.83 9.59 43.19
CA LYS A 42 -50.43 8.35 42.50
C LYS A 42 -49.17 8.48 41.68
N LEU A 43 -48.60 9.71 41.50
CA LEU A 43 -47.31 9.92 40.81
C LEU A 43 -46.10 9.89 41.79
N ALA A 44 -46.34 9.70 43.09
CA ALA A 44 -45.29 9.76 44.09
C ALA A 44 -44.54 8.43 44.35
N SER A 45 -44.77 7.40 43.55
CA SER A 45 -44.04 6.13 43.65
C SER A 45 -43.40 5.70 42.35
N ILE A 46 -42.77 6.63 41.63
CA ILE A 46 -41.78 6.23 40.65
C ILE A 46 -40.62 5.68 41.47
N ASP A 47 -40.45 4.36 41.41
CA ASP A 47 -39.31 3.69 42.04
C ASP A 47 -38.03 4.17 41.34
N THR A 48 -37.46 5.23 41.88
CA THR A 48 -36.21 5.86 41.40
C THR A 48 -35.07 4.86 41.38
N HIS A 49 -35.12 3.84 42.25
CA HIS A 49 -34.13 2.78 42.29
C HIS A 49 -34.24 1.86 41.09
N LYS A 50 -35.48 1.51 40.68
CA LYS A 50 -35.73 0.70 39.49
C LYS A 50 -35.32 1.46 38.23
N MET A 51 -35.66 2.74 38.13
CA MET A 51 -35.27 3.58 36.97
C MET A 51 -33.77 3.70 36.82
N GLU A 52 -32.99 3.81 37.90
CA GLU A 52 -31.52 3.85 37.86
C GLU A 52 -30.94 2.48 37.50
N GLN A 53 -31.54 1.38 37.96
CA GLN A 53 -31.15 0.03 37.54
C GLN A 53 -31.40 -0.19 36.04
N ASP A 54 -32.56 0.19 35.53
CA ASP A 54 -32.91 0.06 34.10
C ASP A 54 -31.98 0.92 33.24
N LYS A 55 -31.66 2.13 33.67
CA LYS A 55 -30.68 3.00 33.01
C LYS A 55 -29.28 2.37 32.98
N GLN A 56 -28.82 1.84 34.12
CA GLN A 56 -27.51 1.18 34.21
C GLN A 56 -27.45 -0.07 33.33
N GLN A 57 -28.53 -0.84 33.26
CA GLN A 57 -28.65 -2.02 32.39
C GLN A 57 -28.59 -1.61 30.92
N LEU A 58 -29.26 -0.53 30.53
CA LEU A 58 -29.19 0.01 29.18
C LEU A 58 -27.79 0.49 28.80
N ILE A 59 -27.13 1.20 29.71
CA ILE A 59 -25.75 1.64 29.50
C ILE A 59 -24.82 0.43 29.31
N ASN A 60 -24.95 -0.59 30.17
CA ASN A 60 -24.09 -1.78 30.09
C ASN A 60 -24.35 -2.57 28.79
N SER A 61 -25.61 -2.70 28.34
CA SER A 61 -25.94 -3.35 27.07
C SER A 61 -25.35 -2.60 25.88
N PHE A 62 -25.47 -1.28 25.87
CA PHE A 62 -24.89 -0.43 24.82
C PHE A 62 -23.35 -0.53 24.79
N LEU A 63 -22.69 -0.51 25.94
CA LEU A 63 -21.25 -0.67 26.04
C LEU A 63 -20.79 -2.07 25.55
N ALA A 64 -21.52 -3.11 25.91
CA ALA A 64 -21.24 -4.48 25.45
C ALA A 64 -21.39 -4.61 23.93
N GLU A 65 -22.46 -4.06 23.35
CA GLU A 65 -22.68 -4.04 21.90
C GLU A 65 -21.56 -3.29 21.17
N LYS A 66 -21.17 -2.11 21.71
CA LYS A 66 -20.09 -1.31 21.14
C LYS A 66 -18.74 -2.05 21.19
N ALA A 67 -18.44 -2.71 22.32
CA ALA A 67 -17.24 -3.52 22.49
C ALA A 67 -17.20 -4.71 21.51
N ALA A 68 -18.32 -5.41 21.34
CA ALA A 68 -18.43 -6.51 20.38
C ALA A 68 -18.24 -6.03 18.92
N SER A 69 -18.83 -4.89 18.56
CA SER A 69 -18.65 -4.26 17.24
C SER A 69 -17.20 -3.90 16.98
N LEU A 70 -16.51 -3.29 17.96
CA LEU A 70 -15.09 -2.95 17.84
C LEU A 70 -14.21 -4.20 17.72
N ALA A 71 -14.50 -5.26 18.48
CA ALA A 71 -13.76 -6.52 18.39
C ALA A 71 -13.92 -7.18 17.02
N ASN A 72 -15.14 -7.19 16.46
CA ASN A 72 -15.41 -7.71 15.13
C ASN A 72 -14.68 -6.92 14.04
N THR A 73 -14.69 -5.59 14.14
CA THR A 73 -13.96 -4.70 13.21
C THR A 73 -12.44 -4.98 13.28
N LYS A 74 -11.88 -5.09 14.48
CA LYS A 74 -10.46 -5.40 14.67
C LYS A 74 -10.06 -6.75 14.07
N ASN A 75 -10.91 -7.78 14.26
CA ASN A 75 -10.68 -9.10 13.68
C ASN A 75 -10.80 -9.07 12.15
N SER A 76 -11.74 -8.34 11.59
CA SER A 76 -11.88 -8.16 10.14
C SER A 76 -10.66 -7.48 9.52
N ILE A 77 -10.14 -6.41 10.14
CA ILE A 77 -8.92 -5.72 9.69
C ILE A 77 -7.74 -6.69 9.73
N LYS A 78 -7.54 -7.40 10.84
CA LYS A 78 -6.44 -8.37 10.99
C LYS A 78 -6.50 -9.47 9.92
N ASN A 79 -7.67 -10.01 9.63
CA ASN A 79 -7.84 -11.03 8.59
C ASN A 79 -7.56 -10.48 7.19
N SER A 80 -7.93 -9.23 6.92
CA SER A 80 -7.59 -8.54 5.66
C SER A 80 -6.09 -8.37 5.49
N GLU A 81 -5.38 -7.94 6.53
CA GLU A 81 -3.91 -7.78 6.47
C GLU A 81 -3.19 -9.12 6.27
N ILE A 82 -3.65 -10.18 6.94
CA ILE A 82 -3.11 -11.53 6.74
C ILE A 82 -3.33 -11.99 5.29
N ALA A 83 -4.53 -11.78 4.74
CA ALA A 83 -4.85 -12.16 3.36
C ALA A 83 -3.96 -11.41 2.35
N LYS A 84 -3.70 -10.12 2.55
CA LYS A 84 -2.80 -9.31 1.72
C LYS A 84 -1.36 -9.84 1.78
N ALA A 85 -0.84 -10.13 2.97
CA ALA A 85 0.50 -10.66 3.14
C ALA A 85 0.67 -12.04 2.47
N ILE A 86 -0.35 -12.90 2.55
CA ILE A 86 -0.35 -14.20 1.85
C ILE A 86 -0.33 -13.99 0.33
N LEU A 87 -1.13 -13.07 -0.19
CA LEU A 87 -1.17 -12.77 -1.62
C LEU A 87 0.17 -12.21 -2.11
N HIS A 88 0.76 -11.26 -1.36
CA HIS A 88 2.08 -10.72 -1.66
C HIS A 88 3.14 -11.82 -1.75
N ASN A 89 3.27 -12.65 -0.70
CA ASN A 89 4.25 -13.74 -0.68
C ASN A 89 4.06 -14.70 -1.84
N LYS A 90 2.81 -15.09 -2.13
CA LYS A 90 2.50 -15.96 -3.26
C LYS A 90 2.89 -15.34 -4.60
N THR A 91 2.65 -14.05 -4.80
CA THR A 91 3.03 -13.35 -6.02
C THR A 91 4.55 -13.33 -6.20
N ILE A 92 5.30 -13.03 -5.15
CA ILE A 92 6.77 -13.04 -5.18
C ILE A 92 7.31 -14.45 -5.43
N ASP A 93 6.78 -15.47 -4.76
CA ASP A 93 7.18 -16.86 -4.97
C ASP A 93 6.92 -17.33 -6.41
N ASN A 94 5.79 -16.93 -7.02
CA ASN A 94 5.51 -17.21 -8.43
C ASN A 94 6.55 -16.55 -9.36
N ILE A 95 6.91 -15.26 -9.10
CA ILE A 95 7.92 -14.53 -9.87
C ILE A 95 9.27 -15.25 -9.78
N LEU A 96 9.70 -15.64 -8.59
CA LEU A 96 10.99 -16.32 -8.41
C LEU A 96 10.99 -17.73 -9.02
N THR A 97 9.89 -18.47 -8.87
CA THR A 97 9.72 -19.78 -9.49
C THR A 97 9.80 -19.68 -11.01
N GLU A 98 9.09 -18.72 -11.62
CA GLU A 98 9.17 -18.50 -13.07
C GLU A 98 10.58 -18.07 -13.49
N ALA A 99 11.24 -17.17 -12.75
CA ALA A 99 12.60 -16.75 -13.02
C ALA A 99 13.59 -17.93 -13.03
N GLN A 100 13.47 -18.84 -12.08
CA GLN A 100 14.31 -20.04 -11.97
C GLN A 100 14.16 -20.99 -13.17
N THR A 101 12.98 -21.04 -13.81
CA THR A 101 12.77 -21.84 -15.02
C THR A 101 13.62 -21.39 -16.21
N TYR A 102 14.17 -20.17 -16.18
CA TYR A 102 15.03 -19.63 -17.22
C TYR A 102 16.51 -19.91 -17.01
N ILE A 103 16.93 -20.42 -15.84
CA ILE A 103 18.35 -20.69 -15.57
C ILE A 103 18.97 -21.54 -16.69
N GLY A 104 20.13 -21.10 -17.19
CA GLY A 104 20.82 -21.74 -18.31
C GLY A 104 20.37 -21.26 -19.71
N THR A 105 19.29 -20.47 -19.82
CA THR A 105 18.91 -19.84 -21.11
C THR A 105 20.06 -18.97 -21.61
N PRO A 106 20.54 -19.14 -22.86
CA PRO A 106 21.65 -18.35 -23.40
C PRO A 106 21.33 -16.85 -23.48
N TYR A 107 22.34 -16.02 -23.28
CA TYR A 107 22.19 -14.58 -23.53
C TYR A 107 22.18 -14.30 -25.04
N ARG A 108 21.23 -13.46 -25.46
CA ARG A 108 21.21 -12.89 -26.81
C ARG A 108 20.72 -11.45 -26.73
N TYR A 109 21.54 -10.50 -27.19
CA TYR A 109 21.13 -9.11 -27.26
C TYR A 109 19.88 -8.94 -28.14
N GLY A 110 18.85 -8.28 -27.63
CA GLY A 110 17.55 -8.15 -28.29
C GLY A 110 16.69 -9.42 -28.30
N GLY A 111 17.20 -10.54 -27.79
CA GLY A 111 16.47 -11.80 -27.70
C GLY A 111 15.32 -11.77 -26.70
N MET A 112 14.24 -12.50 -27.00
CA MET A 112 13.01 -12.54 -26.18
C MET A 112 12.51 -13.97 -25.95
N THR A 113 13.32 -14.98 -26.21
CA THR A 113 12.88 -16.38 -26.13
C THR A 113 13.85 -17.22 -25.30
N ARG A 114 13.45 -18.45 -24.96
CA ARG A 114 14.32 -19.42 -24.28
C ARG A 114 15.49 -19.92 -25.14
N ASN A 115 15.50 -19.64 -26.46
CA ASN A 115 16.66 -19.89 -27.32
C ASN A 115 17.70 -18.77 -27.30
N GLY A 116 17.39 -17.68 -26.58
CA GLY A 116 18.25 -16.53 -26.37
C GLY A 116 17.46 -15.33 -25.86
N ILE A 117 17.87 -14.81 -24.70
CA ILE A 117 17.16 -13.73 -24.03
C ILE A 117 18.14 -12.67 -23.50
N ASP A 118 17.77 -11.38 -23.55
CA ASP A 118 18.53 -10.33 -22.85
C ASP A 118 17.96 -10.05 -21.44
N CYS A 119 18.66 -9.20 -20.67
CA CYS A 119 18.34 -8.95 -19.28
C CYS A 119 16.92 -8.37 -19.08
N SER A 120 16.52 -7.40 -19.88
CA SER A 120 15.20 -6.75 -19.76
C SER A 120 14.07 -7.60 -20.33
N ALA A 121 14.33 -8.37 -21.39
CA ALA A 121 13.36 -9.34 -21.90
C ALA A 121 13.11 -10.47 -20.88
N PHE A 122 14.15 -10.95 -20.19
CA PHE A 122 14.01 -11.90 -19.09
C PHE A 122 13.06 -11.38 -18.02
N VAL A 123 13.29 -10.16 -17.51
CA VAL A 123 12.43 -9.52 -16.48
C VAL A 123 10.99 -9.35 -17.00
N LEU A 124 10.82 -8.81 -18.22
CA LEU A 124 9.51 -8.66 -18.86
C LEU A 124 8.75 -9.99 -18.95
N SER A 125 9.43 -11.06 -19.39
CA SER A 125 8.82 -12.39 -19.56
C SER A 125 8.40 -12.99 -18.22
N VAL A 126 9.26 -12.88 -17.19
CA VAL A 126 9.00 -13.41 -15.85
C VAL A 126 7.81 -12.71 -15.21
N PHE A 127 7.80 -11.37 -15.20
CA PHE A 127 6.70 -10.62 -14.59
C PHE A 127 5.39 -10.76 -15.37
N GLY A 128 5.49 -10.87 -16.70
CA GLY A 128 4.33 -11.15 -17.56
C GLY A 128 3.68 -12.50 -17.26
N ALA A 129 4.48 -13.55 -17.15
CA ALA A 129 3.99 -14.91 -16.92
C ALA A 129 3.51 -15.11 -15.47
N ALA A 130 4.25 -14.61 -14.50
CA ALA A 130 4.00 -14.89 -13.07
C ALA A 130 2.97 -13.96 -12.42
N ALA A 131 2.91 -12.69 -12.85
CA ALA A 131 2.10 -11.65 -12.23
C ALA A 131 1.16 -10.92 -13.23
N GLY A 132 1.17 -11.28 -14.51
CA GLY A 132 0.36 -10.61 -15.55
C GLY A 132 0.77 -9.16 -15.83
N LEU A 133 2.00 -8.78 -15.49
CA LEU A 133 2.49 -7.40 -15.60
C LEU A 133 3.30 -7.19 -16.87
N SER A 134 2.91 -6.18 -17.66
CA SER A 134 3.64 -5.76 -18.84
C SER A 134 4.66 -4.68 -18.47
N LEU A 135 5.93 -5.05 -18.36
CA LEU A 135 7.03 -4.10 -18.14
C LEU A 135 7.58 -3.58 -19.49
N PRO A 136 8.21 -2.39 -19.51
CA PRO A 136 8.87 -1.87 -20.70
C PRO A 136 9.94 -2.82 -21.25
N ARG A 137 10.18 -2.77 -22.59
CA ARG A 137 11.13 -3.67 -23.26
C ARG A 137 12.59 -3.48 -22.83
N VAL A 138 13.00 -2.28 -22.47
CA VAL A 138 14.40 -1.96 -22.20
C VAL A 138 14.66 -1.64 -20.72
N ALA A 139 15.82 -2.05 -20.18
CA ALA A 139 16.17 -1.88 -18.77
C ALA A 139 16.10 -0.43 -18.30
N ALA A 140 16.50 0.54 -19.14
CA ALA A 140 16.42 1.96 -18.80
C ALA A 140 14.99 2.45 -18.58
N SER A 141 14.03 1.95 -19.36
CA SER A 141 12.60 2.26 -19.14
C SER A 141 12.02 1.49 -17.96
N GLN A 142 12.40 0.21 -17.76
CA GLN A 142 12.02 -0.55 -16.57
C GLN A 142 12.48 0.13 -15.28
N SER A 143 13.62 0.83 -15.31
CA SER A 143 14.14 1.56 -14.16
C SER A 143 13.31 2.80 -13.74
N GLN A 144 12.34 3.20 -14.55
CA GLN A 144 11.39 4.28 -14.23
C GLN A 144 10.12 3.75 -13.54
N GLU A 145 9.88 2.44 -13.62
CA GLU A 145 8.70 1.82 -13.04
C GLU A 145 8.85 1.56 -11.55
N GLY A 146 7.72 1.49 -10.84
CA GLY A 146 7.66 1.15 -9.43
C GLY A 146 8.33 2.16 -8.48
N GLU A 147 8.45 1.79 -7.23
CA GLU A 147 9.06 2.60 -6.17
C GLU A 147 10.55 2.35 -6.07
N ARG A 148 11.31 3.42 -5.80
CA ARG A 148 12.75 3.31 -5.56
C ARG A 148 13.02 2.66 -4.21
N VAL A 149 13.93 1.69 -4.20
CA VAL A 149 14.36 0.97 -3.00
C VAL A 149 15.86 1.15 -2.81
N GLU A 150 16.28 1.56 -1.62
CA GLU A 150 17.70 1.62 -1.26
C GLU A 150 18.22 0.20 -0.96
N LYS A 151 19.56 0.03 -1.05
CA LYS A 151 20.20 -1.30 -0.99
C LYS A 151 19.83 -2.08 0.27
N GLU A 152 19.75 -1.41 1.40
CA GLU A 152 19.49 -1.96 2.72
C GLU A 152 18.04 -2.47 2.89
N ASN A 153 17.14 -1.99 2.02
CA ASN A 153 15.71 -2.32 2.05
C ASN A 153 15.29 -3.26 0.92
N LEU A 154 16.27 -3.82 0.18
CA LEU A 154 15.98 -4.77 -0.89
C LEU A 154 15.32 -6.03 -0.33
N GLN A 155 14.35 -6.55 -1.08
CA GLN A 155 13.60 -7.75 -0.77
C GLN A 155 13.49 -8.64 -2.01
N LYS A 156 13.14 -9.90 -1.80
CA LYS A 156 12.81 -10.85 -2.88
C LYS A 156 11.80 -10.24 -3.85
N GLY A 157 12.05 -10.41 -5.15
CA GLY A 157 11.19 -9.88 -6.20
C GLY A 157 11.45 -8.43 -6.61
N ASP A 158 12.25 -7.66 -5.85
CA ASP A 158 12.68 -6.32 -6.27
C ASP A 158 13.53 -6.41 -7.55
N LEU A 159 13.40 -5.42 -8.42
CA LEU A 159 14.32 -5.24 -9.54
C LEU A 159 15.56 -4.48 -9.08
N ILE A 160 16.71 -4.91 -9.55
CA ILE A 160 17.97 -4.18 -9.32
C ILE A 160 18.59 -3.78 -10.63
N PHE A 161 19.12 -2.55 -10.66
CA PHE A 161 19.61 -1.92 -11.86
C PHE A 161 21.11 -1.60 -11.76
N PHE A 162 21.78 -1.84 -12.90
CA PHE A 162 23.22 -1.62 -13.01
C PHE A 162 23.52 -0.68 -14.17
N SER A 163 24.62 0.05 -14.07
CA SER A 163 25.08 0.89 -15.15
C SER A 163 26.51 0.58 -15.57
N HIS A 164 26.76 0.77 -16.86
CA HIS A 164 28.09 0.97 -17.39
C HIS A 164 28.20 2.44 -17.82
N GLY A 165 28.97 3.24 -17.06
CA GLY A 165 28.96 4.69 -17.21
C GLY A 165 27.70 5.35 -16.62
N ARG A 166 27.05 6.25 -17.39
CA ARG A 166 25.91 7.06 -16.92
C ARG A 166 24.53 6.43 -17.13
N ARG A 167 24.42 5.44 -18.03
CA ARG A 167 23.12 4.87 -18.43
C ARG A 167 22.88 3.53 -17.77
N ILE A 168 21.63 3.28 -17.36
CA ILE A 168 21.21 1.95 -16.96
C ILE A 168 21.34 1.03 -18.16
N SER A 169 22.09 -0.05 -17.99
CA SER A 169 22.43 -1.01 -19.05
C SER A 169 22.07 -2.45 -18.71
N HIS A 170 21.71 -2.73 -17.44
CA HIS A 170 21.40 -4.07 -17.02
C HIS A 170 20.39 -4.07 -15.89
N VAL A 171 19.64 -5.18 -15.77
CA VAL A 171 18.62 -5.41 -14.74
C VAL A 171 18.62 -6.87 -14.32
N GLY A 172 18.31 -7.12 -13.05
CA GLY A 172 18.07 -8.44 -12.48
C GLY A 172 16.94 -8.40 -11.46
N ILE A 173 16.50 -9.57 -11.02
CA ILE A 173 15.46 -9.77 -10.01
C ILE A 173 16.16 -10.26 -8.73
N VAL A 174 15.92 -9.62 -7.58
CA VAL A 174 16.43 -10.09 -6.29
C VAL A 174 15.83 -11.47 -5.99
N GLU A 175 16.69 -12.45 -5.83
CA GLU A 175 16.32 -13.84 -5.53
C GLU A 175 16.26 -14.08 -4.03
N SER A 176 17.28 -13.60 -3.31
CA SER A 176 17.34 -13.71 -1.85
C SER A 176 18.15 -12.58 -1.22
N VAL A 177 17.82 -12.30 0.02
CA VAL A 177 18.62 -11.45 0.92
C VAL A 177 18.83 -12.28 2.18
N ASP A 178 20.07 -12.52 2.58
CA ASP A 178 20.39 -13.28 3.76
C ASP A 178 20.43 -12.40 5.03
N GLU A 179 20.64 -13.02 6.19
CA GLU A 179 20.70 -12.35 7.49
C GLU A 179 21.90 -11.37 7.62
N ASN A 180 22.93 -11.52 6.79
CA ASN A 180 24.08 -10.64 6.75
C ASN A 180 23.91 -9.50 5.73
N GLY A 181 22.76 -9.43 5.05
CA GLY A 181 22.46 -8.47 4.02
C GLY A 181 23.14 -8.78 2.67
N GLU A 182 23.61 -10.02 2.44
CA GLU A 182 24.05 -10.43 1.11
C GLU A 182 22.83 -10.57 0.19
N VAL A 183 22.86 -9.86 -0.93
CA VAL A 183 21.81 -9.88 -1.95
C VAL A 183 22.24 -10.76 -3.10
N LYS A 184 21.49 -11.83 -3.37
CA LYS A 184 21.61 -12.64 -4.58
C LYS A 184 20.50 -12.25 -5.56
N PHE A 185 20.82 -12.28 -6.85
CA PHE A 185 19.88 -11.90 -7.89
C PHE A 185 20.01 -12.80 -9.12
N ILE A 186 18.89 -13.02 -9.78
CA ILE A 186 18.81 -13.78 -11.03
C ILE A 186 18.72 -12.81 -12.20
N HIS A 187 19.50 -13.04 -13.24
CA HIS A 187 19.62 -12.15 -14.40
C HIS A 187 20.17 -12.89 -15.63
N ALA A 188 19.99 -12.34 -16.83
CA ALA A 188 20.61 -12.83 -18.04
C ALA A 188 21.99 -12.19 -18.23
N ALA A 189 23.05 -12.89 -17.81
CA ALA A 189 24.45 -12.46 -17.96
C ALA A 189 24.94 -12.66 -19.40
N THR A 190 25.64 -11.67 -19.96
CA THR A 190 26.14 -11.71 -21.34
C THR A 190 27.04 -12.90 -21.65
N SER A 191 27.80 -13.38 -20.67
CA SER A 191 28.78 -14.46 -20.83
C SER A 191 28.26 -15.85 -20.50
N LYS A 192 27.23 -15.97 -19.65
CA LYS A 192 26.79 -17.27 -19.09
C LYS A 192 25.27 -17.51 -19.23
N GLY A 193 24.52 -16.58 -19.84
CA GLY A 193 23.08 -16.65 -19.91
C GLY A 193 22.42 -16.37 -18.57
N VAL A 194 21.21 -16.90 -18.35
CA VAL A 194 20.45 -16.69 -17.13
C VAL A 194 21.10 -17.47 -15.97
N MET A 195 21.46 -16.73 -14.92
CA MET A 195 22.17 -17.25 -13.76
C MET A 195 21.87 -16.42 -12.51
N ILE A 196 22.28 -16.94 -11.35
CA ILE A 196 22.28 -16.22 -10.07
C ILE A 196 23.67 -15.64 -9.83
N SER A 197 23.75 -14.38 -9.39
CA SER A 197 24.99 -13.69 -8.97
C SER A 197 24.77 -12.97 -7.65
N SER A 198 25.87 -12.56 -6.99
CA SER A 198 25.82 -11.79 -5.74
C SER A 198 26.12 -10.31 -6.01
N LEU A 199 25.47 -9.40 -5.25
CA LEU A 199 25.84 -7.98 -5.23
C LEU A 199 27.19 -7.74 -4.55
N ASN A 200 27.72 -8.70 -3.80
CA ASN A 200 29.05 -8.65 -3.20
C ASN A 200 30.15 -9.07 -4.19
N ASP A 201 29.79 -9.56 -5.39
CA ASP A 201 30.71 -9.86 -6.46
C ASP A 201 31.47 -8.60 -6.91
N SER A 202 32.78 -8.72 -7.13
CA SER A 202 33.66 -7.63 -7.54
C SER A 202 33.28 -7.01 -8.88
N TYR A 203 32.55 -7.73 -9.73
CA TYR A 203 32.07 -7.23 -11.01
C TYR A 203 30.74 -6.48 -10.87
N TRP A 204 29.79 -7.00 -10.06
CA TRP A 204 28.43 -6.47 -9.97
C TRP A 204 28.29 -5.34 -8.93
N GLY A 205 28.95 -5.46 -7.78
CA GLY A 205 28.85 -4.47 -6.70
C GLY A 205 29.13 -3.03 -7.16
N PRO A 206 30.27 -2.74 -7.84
CA PRO A 206 30.59 -1.38 -8.30
C PRO A 206 29.63 -0.82 -9.36
N LYS A 207 28.88 -1.69 -10.07
CA LYS A 207 27.94 -1.30 -11.13
C LYS A 207 26.52 -1.10 -10.63
N TYR A 208 26.17 -1.59 -9.44
CA TYR A 208 24.86 -1.40 -8.83
C TYR A 208 24.53 0.09 -8.68
N ARG A 209 23.28 0.44 -8.89
CA ARG A 209 22.78 1.82 -8.77
C ARG A 209 21.65 1.96 -7.78
N PHE A 210 20.59 1.20 -7.93
CA PHE A 210 19.42 1.23 -7.05
C PHE A 210 18.50 0.04 -7.33
N GLY A 211 17.57 -0.18 -6.40
CA GLY A 211 16.47 -1.11 -6.56
C GLY A 211 15.16 -0.42 -6.94
N LYS A 212 14.23 -1.21 -7.45
CA LYS A 212 12.85 -0.82 -7.72
C LYS A 212 11.89 -1.92 -7.27
N ARG A 213 10.88 -1.56 -6.48
CA ARG A 213 9.79 -2.45 -6.09
C ARG A 213 8.64 -2.27 -7.03
N ILE A 214 8.22 -3.37 -7.67
CA ILE A 214 7.13 -3.38 -8.65
C ILE A 214 5.84 -3.90 -8.02
N ILE A 215 5.95 -4.77 -7.02
CA ILE A 215 4.82 -5.37 -6.30
C ILE A 215 4.72 -4.74 -4.92
N ASN A 216 3.55 -4.18 -4.57
CA ASN A 216 3.29 -3.61 -3.24
C ASN A 216 3.00 -4.70 -2.19
N GLU A 217 2.85 -4.30 -0.94
CA GLU A 217 2.54 -5.19 0.19
C GLU A 217 1.21 -5.95 0.04
N ASN A 218 0.34 -5.54 -0.87
CA ASN A 218 -0.93 -6.22 -1.16
C ASN A 218 -0.77 -7.30 -2.26
N GLY A 219 0.42 -7.46 -2.84
CA GLY A 219 0.67 -8.35 -3.98
C GLY A 219 0.23 -7.77 -5.33
N GLU A 220 -0.03 -6.47 -5.41
CA GLU A 220 -0.48 -5.75 -6.60
C GLU A 220 0.66 -4.95 -7.21
N ALA A 221 0.57 -4.65 -8.52
CA ALA A 221 1.50 -3.74 -9.17
C ALA A 221 1.42 -2.33 -8.59
N ILE A 222 2.56 -1.72 -8.30
CA ILE A 222 2.64 -0.30 -7.93
C ILE A 222 2.33 0.51 -9.19
N ASN A 223 1.24 1.29 -9.15
CA ASN A 223 0.62 1.98 -10.27
C ASN A 223 1.42 3.19 -10.80
N ASN A 224 2.62 2.94 -11.34
CA ASN A 224 3.20 3.80 -12.37
C ASN A 224 3.20 3.08 -13.74
N LEU A 225 2.81 1.81 -13.75
CA LEU A 225 2.52 1.07 -14.97
C LEU A 225 1.16 1.56 -15.48
N ALA A 226 1.17 2.50 -16.43
CA ALA A 226 -0.03 2.86 -17.17
C ALA A 226 -0.67 1.56 -17.66
N ALA A 227 -1.90 1.30 -17.22
CA ALA A 227 -2.69 0.20 -17.73
C ALA A 227 -2.76 0.37 -19.25
N THR A 228 -1.93 -0.35 -20.00
CA THR A 228 -2.14 -0.57 -21.41
C THR A 228 -3.37 -1.46 -21.51
N THR A 229 -4.54 -0.84 -21.48
CA THR A 229 -5.77 -1.44 -21.97
C THR A 229 -5.46 -2.00 -23.36
N PRO A 230 -5.63 -3.30 -23.63
CA PRO A 230 -5.53 -3.78 -24.99
C PRO A 230 -6.57 -3.00 -25.80
N ALA A 231 -6.11 -2.28 -26.81
CA ALA A 231 -6.98 -1.60 -27.76
C ALA A 231 -7.96 -2.67 -28.27
N SER A 232 -9.23 -2.51 -27.96
CA SER A 232 -10.32 -3.26 -28.56
C SER A 232 -10.24 -2.98 -30.06
N ASN A 233 -9.78 -3.97 -30.84
CA ASN A 233 -9.92 -3.94 -32.28
C ASN A 233 -11.41 -3.89 -32.60
N GLY A 234 -11.92 -2.67 -32.74
CA GLY A 234 -13.16 -2.41 -33.42
C GLY A 234 -12.96 -2.76 -34.90
N THR A 235 -13.39 -3.95 -35.28
CA THR A 235 -13.72 -4.28 -36.64
C THR A 235 -14.83 -3.36 -37.10
N SER A 236 -14.57 -2.57 -38.11
CA SER A 236 -15.61 -1.99 -38.98
C SER A 236 -15.04 -1.86 -40.38
N PHE A 237 -15.56 -2.73 -41.24
CA PHE A 237 -15.62 -2.70 -42.70
C PHE A 237 -14.32 -2.50 -43.49
#